data_f365889c6b6a18d844a9eb939f8ffaba
#
_entry.id   f365889c6b6a18d844a9eb939f8ffaba
#
_cell.length_a   1.000
_cell.length_b   1.000
_cell.length_c   1.000
_cell.angle_alpha   90.00
_cell.angle_beta   90.00
_cell.angle_gamma   90.00
#
_symmetry.space_group_name_H-M   'P 1'
#
loop_
_entity.id
_entity.type
_entity.pdbx_description
1 polymer ?
#
loop_
_entity_poly.entity_id
_entity_poly.type
_entity_poly.pdbx_seq_one_letter_code
_entity_poly.pdbx_strand_id
1 'polypeptide(L)'
;MKTIATGLVLCASLLVHSQTPAPKSAPPKTSPAKPSAAAHKAAPGPRPSLLNPASLTARAPADFKAKFSTTAGDFVVEVHREWAPLGADRFYNLVRNGYFTNAAFFRVVPGFVVQFGLSADPAVNKVWDNAKIKDDPVVQSNKPGSLVFATAGPNTRTTQLFINYGDNARLDGMGFAPFGTVIEGMDVVGKIFPGYRESPRQDLITNQGDAYLKANFPKIDKIKLAAILPAVAPAAHPPSGVKPAAKPSPKPAAKPAQH
;
A
#
# COMPACT_ATOMS: atom_id res chain seq x y z
N MET A 1 51.22 -1.43 40.41
CA MET A 1 52.50 -2.08 40.09
C MET A 1 52.24 -3.27 39.19
N LYS A 2 52.66 -3.26 38.02
CA LYS A 2 53.47 -4.04 37.09
C LYS A 2 52.96 -3.85 35.64
N THR A 3 53.71 -3.01 34.95
CA THR A 3 53.90 -2.86 33.52
C THR A 3 54.65 -4.04 32.93
N ILE A 4 54.30 -4.49 31.71
CA ILE A 4 55.18 -5.10 30.69
C ILE A 4 54.39 -4.92 29.37
N ALA A 5 54.64 -4.16 28.41
CA ALA A 5 55.67 -3.80 27.43
C ALA A 5 56.03 -4.92 26.45
N THR A 6 55.88 -4.56 25.14
CA THR A 6 56.73 -4.86 24.00
C THR A 6 56.41 -6.07 23.10
N GLY A 7 56.34 -5.80 21.83
CA GLY A 7 56.41 -6.79 20.75
C GLY A 7 56.06 -6.26 19.35
N LEU A 8 56.81 -5.28 18.85
CA LEU A 8 56.82 -4.84 17.43
C LEU A 8 57.66 -5.84 16.61
N VAL A 9 57.12 -6.50 15.62
CA VAL A 9 57.90 -7.19 14.57
C VAL A 9 57.54 -6.64 13.20
N LEU A 10 58.47 -5.87 12.69
CA LEU A 10 58.58 -5.37 11.33
C LEU A 10 59.28 -6.44 10.48
N CYS A 11 58.68 -6.92 9.41
CA CYS A 11 59.35 -7.69 8.37
C CYS A 11 59.10 -7.04 7.01
N ALA A 12 60.13 -6.35 6.56
CA ALA A 12 60.31 -5.89 5.17
C ALA A 12 60.93 -7.03 4.36
N SER A 13 60.41 -7.30 3.16
CA SER A 13 61.12 -8.09 2.14
C SER A 13 60.83 -7.55 0.76
N LEU A 14 61.75 -6.91 0.26
CA LEU A 14 62.41 -6.66 -1.02
C LEU A 14 61.69 -7.13 -2.32
N LEU A 15 61.64 -6.16 -3.25
CA LEU A 15 61.35 -6.21 -4.68
C LEU A 15 62.27 -7.20 -5.43
N VAL A 16 61.68 -7.92 -6.37
CA VAL A 16 62.40 -8.31 -7.59
C VAL A 16 61.55 -7.90 -8.80
N HIS A 17 62.13 -7.00 -9.59
CA HIS A 17 61.69 -6.66 -10.93
C HIS A 17 62.10 -7.74 -11.90
N SER A 18 61.17 -8.21 -12.70
CA SER A 18 61.50 -8.97 -13.93
C SER A 18 60.69 -8.37 -15.06
N GLN A 19 61.35 -7.62 -15.92
CA GLN A 19 60.84 -7.10 -17.19
C GLN A 19 61.02 -8.18 -18.26
N THR A 20 59.95 -8.50 -18.98
CA THR A 20 60.01 -9.22 -20.26
C THR A 20 59.17 -8.47 -21.30
N PRO A 21 59.70 -8.30 -22.54
CA PRO A 21 59.16 -7.36 -23.51
C PRO A 21 57.92 -7.88 -24.24
N ALA A 22 57.05 -6.95 -24.65
CA ALA A 22 55.81 -7.18 -25.39
C ALA A 22 56.04 -7.60 -26.84
N PRO A 23 55.20 -8.47 -27.42
CA PRO A 23 55.06 -8.54 -28.88
C PRO A 23 54.04 -7.54 -29.39
N LYS A 24 54.41 -6.83 -30.46
CA LYS A 24 53.53 -5.98 -31.27
C LYS A 24 52.49 -6.86 -31.95
N SER A 25 51.21 -6.57 -31.75
CA SER A 25 50.14 -7.10 -32.61
C SER A 25 49.24 -5.95 -33.07
N ALA A 26 48.83 -6.06 -34.33
CA ALA A 26 48.13 -5.07 -35.15
C ALA A 26 46.75 -4.67 -34.65
N PRO A 27 46.20 -3.52 -35.10
CA PRO A 27 44.88 -3.03 -34.59
C PRO A 27 43.72 -3.87 -35.14
N PRO A 28 42.75 -4.22 -34.31
CA PRO A 28 41.51 -4.81 -34.80
C PRO A 28 40.60 -3.70 -35.33
N LYS A 29 39.97 -3.98 -36.45
CA LYS A 29 38.98 -3.16 -37.15
C LYS A 29 37.82 -2.86 -36.22
N THR A 30 37.55 -1.58 -36.00
CA THR A 30 36.39 -1.05 -35.29
C THR A 30 35.14 -1.32 -36.13
N SER A 31 34.28 -2.20 -35.67
CA SER A 31 32.87 -2.27 -36.06
C SER A 31 32.09 -1.30 -35.21
N PRO A 32 31.20 -0.45 -35.75
CA PRO A 32 30.46 0.51 -34.97
C PRO A 32 29.42 -0.23 -34.10
N ALA A 33 29.66 -0.28 -32.81
CA ALA A 33 28.67 -0.73 -31.84
C ALA A 33 27.54 0.32 -31.78
N LYS A 34 26.36 -0.12 -32.18
CA LYS A 34 25.11 0.62 -32.03
C LYS A 34 24.90 0.93 -30.54
N PRO A 35 24.73 2.21 -30.14
CA PRO A 35 24.43 2.53 -28.76
C PRO A 35 23.02 2.04 -28.43
N SER A 36 22.93 0.98 -27.65
CA SER A 36 21.70 0.61 -26.96
C SER A 36 21.46 1.57 -25.80
N ALA A 37 20.89 2.73 -26.12
CA ALA A 37 20.35 3.63 -25.13
C ALA A 37 19.01 3.05 -24.64
N ALA A 38 19.07 2.08 -23.72
CA ALA A 38 17.98 1.83 -22.82
C ALA A 38 17.90 3.05 -21.89
N ALA A 39 17.22 4.10 -22.34
CA ALA A 39 16.84 5.22 -21.50
C ALA A 39 15.97 4.65 -20.37
N HIS A 40 16.58 4.50 -19.20
CA HIS A 40 15.85 4.33 -17.96
C HIS A 40 15.00 5.59 -17.80
N LYS A 41 13.72 5.50 -18.20
CA LYS A 41 12.75 6.56 -17.98
C LYS A 41 12.72 6.76 -16.47
N ALA A 42 13.29 7.87 -15.99
CA ALA A 42 13.25 8.26 -14.60
C ALA A 42 11.79 8.18 -14.15
N ALA A 43 11.53 7.59 -12.99
CA ALA A 43 10.19 7.55 -12.43
C ALA A 43 9.64 9.00 -12.42
N PRO A 44 8.39 9.22 -12.85
CA PRO A 44 7.82 10.56 -12.80
C PRO A 44 7.90 11.08 -11.37
N GLY A 45 8.36 12.32 -11.21
CA GLY A 45 8.41 13.01 -9.91
C GLY A 45 7.03 13.07 -9.26
N PRO A 46 6.95 13.48 -7.98
CA PRO A 46 5.68 13.53 -7.27
C PRO A 46 4.68 14.42 -8.00
N ARG A 47 3.42 14.01 -8.01
CA ARG A 47 2.36 14.87 -8.56
C ARG A 47 2.30 16.16 -7.74
N PRO A 48 2.21 17.34 -8.35
CA PRO A 48 2.19 18.62 -7.62
C PRO A 48 1.15 18.66 -6.49
N SER A 49 0.01 17.99 -6.66
CA SER A 49 -1.03 17.85 -5.64
C SER A 49 -0.55 17.17 -4.36
N LEU A 50 0.41 16.23 -4.44
CA LEU A 50 0.95 15.54 -3.27
C LEU A 50 1.86 16.42 -2.42
N LEU A 51 2.37 17.52 -2.95
CA LEU A 51 3.16 18.49 -2.19
C LEU A 51 2.30 19.54 -1.47
N ASN A 52 0.98 19.51 -1.67
CA ASN A 52 0.04 20.38 -0.97
C ASN A 52 -1.12 19.56 -0.39
N PRO A 53 -0.96 18.92 0.77
CA PRO A 53 -2.00 18.11 1.42
C PRO A 53 -3.32 18.85 1.62
N ALA A 54 -3.26 20.17 1.89
CA ALA A 54 -4.43 20.98 2.14
C ALA A 54 -5.36 21.14 0.92
N SER A 55 -4.85 20.92 -0.30
CA SER A 55 -5.65 20.96 -1.53
C SER A 55 -6.46 19.68 -1.77
N LEU A 56 -6.19 18.60 -1.04
CA LEU A 56 -6.79 17.29 -1.24
C LEU A 56 -7.96 17.08 -0.27
N THR A 57 -9.08 17.74 -0.57
CA THR A 57 -10.27 17.83 0.29
C THR A 57 -11.51 17.14 -0.29
N ALA A 58 -11.35 16.30 -1.32
CA ALA A 58 -12.49 15.62 -1.90
C ALA A 58 -13.15 14.68 -0.89
N ARG A 59 -14.48 14.79 -0.77
CA ARG A 59 -15.27 13.85 0.01
C ARG A 59 -15.35 12.51 -0.74
N ALA A 60 -15.14 11.41 -0.03
CA ALA A 60 -15.32 10.07 -0.59
C ALA A 60 -16.79 9.74 -0.83
N PRO A 61 -17.11 8.87 -1.79
CA PRO A 61 -18.41 8.20 -1.86
C PRO A 61 -18.76 7.48 -0.56
N ALA A 62 -20.05 7.17 -0.35
CA ALA A 62 -20.49 6.39 0.82
C ALA A 62 -19.75 5.05 0.87
N ASP A 63 -19.71 4.36 -0.26
CA ASP A 63 -18.96 3.12 -0.46
C ASP A 63 -18.12 3.23 -1.72
N PHE A 64 -16.91 2.69 -1.69
CA PHE A 64 -16.05 2.61 -2.85
C PHE A 64 -15.03 1.50 -2.71
N LYS A 65 -14.49 1.06 -3.85
CA LYS A 65 -13.44 0.05 -3.90
C LYS A 65 -12.13 0.64 -4.39
N ALA A 66 -11.06 0.21 -3.77
CA ALA A 66 -9.70 0.55 -4.18
C ALA A 66 -8.91 -0.72 -4.49
N LYS A 67 -8.36 -0.82 -5.69
CA LYS A 67 -7.47 -1.90 -6.11
C LYS A 67 -6.03 -1.51 -5.85
N PHE A 68 -5.29 -2.41 -5.25
CA PHE A 68 -3.85 -2.32 -5.06
C PHE A 68 -3.17 -3.37 -5.93
N SER A 69 -2.34 -2.92 -6.87
CA SER A 69 -1.43 -3.78 -7.61
C SER A 69 -0.06 -3.72 -6.95
N THR A 70 0.44 -4.85 -6.48
CA THR A 70 1.68 -4.93 -5.69
C THR A 70 2.72 -5.85 -6.32
N THR A 71 3.89 -5.94 -5.73
CA THR A 71 4.91 -6.91 -6.12
C THR A 71 4.53 -8.34 -5.72
N ALA A 72 3.71 -8.51 -4.67
CA ALA A 72 3.21 -9.81 -4.20
C ALA A 72 1.94 -10.28 -4.96
N GLY A 73 1.28 -9.40 -5.73
CA GLY A 73 0.03 -9.64 -6.44
C GLY A 73 -0.97 -8.50 -6.23
N ASP A 74 -2.22 -8.72 -6.61
CA ASP A 74 -3.29 -7.72 -6.53
C ASP A 74 -4.24 -8.04 -5.38
N PHE A 75 -4.77 -7.00 -4.72
CA PHE A 75 -5.87 -7.13 -3.76
C PHE A 75 -6.83 -5.93 -3.87
N VAL A 76 -8.06 -6.11 -3.42
CA VAL A 76 -9.10 -5.07 -3.44
C VAL A 76 -9.61 -4.81 -2.03
N VAL A 77 -9.70 -3.54 -1.69
CA VAL A 77 -10.29 -3.06 -0.44
C VAL A 77 -11.63 -2.42 -0.75
N GLU A 78 -12.67 -2.77 -0.01
CA GLU A 78 -13.92 -2.03 0.06
C GLU A 78 -13.90 -1.09 1.24
N VAL A 79 -14.30 0.16 1.03
CA VAL A 79 -14.31 1.22 2.04
C VAL A 79 -15.73 1.68 2.27
N HIS A 80 -16.12 1.78 3.54
CA HIS A 80 -17.39 2.29 4.00
C HIS A 80 -17.16 3.60 4.75
N ARG A 81 -17.51 4.72 4.11
CA ARG A 81 -17.24 6.05 4.66
C ARG A 81 -17.90 6.26 6.03
N GLU A 82 -19.06 5.68 6.25
CA GLU A 82 -19.78 5.79 7.53
C GLU A 82 -19.02 5.19 8.72
N TRP A 83 -18.13 4.21 8.49
CA TRP A 83 -17.36 3.60 9.58
C TRP A 83 -16.33 4.54 10.20
N ALA A 84 -15.64 5.33 9.36
CA ALA A 84 -14.66 6.32 9.81
C ALA A 84 -14.52 7.43 8.75
N PRO A 85 -15.39 8.43 8.75
CA PRO A 85 -15.52 9.42 7.67
C PRO A 85 -14.24 10.19 7.35
N LEU A 86 -13.50 10.62 8.36
CA LEU A 86 -12.28 11.40 8.17
C LEU A 86 -11.16 10.52 7.59
N GLY A 87 -11.05 9.28 8.06
CA GLY A 87 -10.11 8.30 7.53
C GLY A 87 -10.44 7.93 6.08
N ALA A 88 -11.71 7.64 5.77
CA ALA A 88 -12.15 7.29 4.43
C ALA A 88 -11.92 8.44 3.42
N ASP A 89 -12.22 9.68 3.78
CA ASP A 89 -11.96 10.86 2.94
C ASP A 89 -10.45 11.05 2.70
N ARG A 90 -9.62 10.89 3.74
CA ARG A 90 -8.16 10.93 3.63
C ARG A 90 -7.66 9.84 2.69
N PHE A 91 -8.05 8.60 2.89
CA PHE A 91 -7.64 7.47 2.06
C PHE A 91 -8.05 7.65 0.59
N TYR A 92 -9.28 8.08 0.33
CA TYR A 92 -9.79 8.37 -1.01
C TYR A 92 -8.91 9.39 -1.75
N ASN A 93 -8.55 10.48 -1.10
CA ASN A 93 -7.67 11.50 -1.67
C ASN A 93 -6.26 10.97 -1.94
N LEU A 94 -5.68 10.18 -1.02
CA LEU A 94 -4.36 9.56 -1.20
C LEU A 94 -4.34 8.63 -2.42
N VAL A 95 -5.34 7.73 -2.55
CA VAL A 95 -5.42 6.79 -3.69
C VAL A 95 -5.61 7.54 -5.00
N ARG A 96 -6.55 8.48 -5.09
CA ARG A 96 -6.82 9.24 -6.32
C ARG A 96 -5.62 10.01 -6.84
N ASN A 97 -4.78 10.48 -5.95
CA ASN A 97 -3.59 11.25 -6.29
C ASN A 97 -2.31 10.39 -6.43
N GLY A 98 -2.43 9.05 -6.33
CA GLY A 98 -1.31 8.13 -6.54
C GLY A 98 -0.25 8.16 -5.44
N TYR A 99 -0.64 8.56 -4.21
CA TYR A 99 0.25 8.66 -3.06
C TYR A 99 1.03 7.37 -2.78
N PHE A 100 0.36 6.22 -2.91
CA PHE A 100 0.93 4.92 -2.57
C PHE A 100 1.86 4.32 -3.64
N THR A 101 2.09 5.01 -4.76
CA THR A 101 2.98 4.50 -5.82
C THR A 101 4.40 4.30 -5.29
N ASN A 102 4.92 3.09 -5.43
CA ASN A 102 6.20 2.61 -4.89
C ASN A 102 6.31 2.63 -3.35
N ALA A 103 5.24 2.89 -2.61
CA ALA A 103 5.23 2.74 -1.16
C ALA A 103 5.45 1.28 -0.77
N ALA A 104 6.28 1.06 0.27
CA ALA A 104 6.63 -0.27 0.72
C ALA A 104 5.74 -0.74 1.87
N PHE A 105 5.60 -2.06 1.99
CA PHE A 105 5.09 -2.72 3.19
C PHE A 105 6.23 -2.86 4.20
N PHE A 106 6.50 -1.77 4.92
CA PHE A 106 7.74 -1.63 5.69
C PHE A 106 7.70 -2.35 7.05
N ARG A 107 6.55 -2.78 7.52
CA ARG A 107 6.38 -3.54 8.75
C ARG A 107 5.41 -4.69 8.52
N VAL A 108 5.89 -5.92 8.65
CA VAL A 108 5.10 -7.13 8.45
C VAL A 108 5.27 -8.04 9.66
N VAL A 109 4.23 -8.13 10.49
CA VAL A 109 4.22 -8.96 11.70
C VAL A 109 3.19 -10.08 11.51
N PRO A 110 3.64 -11.30 11.17
CA PRO A 110 2.74 -12.43 10.94
C PRO A 110 1.75 -12.65 12.09
N GLY A 111 0.49 -12.90 11.76
CA GLY A 111 -0.58 -13.06 12.73
C GLY A 111 -1.08 -11.78 13.39
N PHE A 112 -0.42 -10.64 13.14
CA PHE A 112 -0.83 -9.34 13.66
C PHE A 112 -1.24 -8.38 12.54
N VAL A 113 -0.28 -7.68 11.90
CA VAL A 113 -0.59 -6.67 10.88
C VAL A 113 0.47 -6.61 9.79
N VAL A 114 0.08 -6.06 8.62
CA VAL A 114 0.98 -5.51 7.61
C VAL A 114 0.76 -4.01 7.49
N GLN A 115 1.82 -3.20 7.64
CA GLN A 115 1.76 -1.75 7.70
C GLN A 115 2.52 -1.13 6.52
N PHE A 116 1.94 -0.06 5.95
CA PHE A 116 2.44 0.70 4.81
C PHE A 116 1.99 2.16 4.89
N GLY A 117 2.28 2.98 3.87
CA GLY A 117 1.75 4.34 3.78
C GLY A 117 2.75 5.45 4.08
N LEU A 118 4.05 5.12 4.12
CA LEU A 118 5.11 6.10 3.91
C LEU A 118 5.39 6.19 2.40
N SER A 119 5.44 7.41 1.86
CA SER A 119 5.72 7.63 0.44
C SER A 119 7.14 7.18 0.09
N ALA A 120 7.32 6.71 -1.14
CA ALA A 120 8.64 6.46 -1.72
C ALA A 120 9.47 7.75 -1.89
N ASP A 121 8.81 8.91 -1.91
CA ASP A 121 9.41 10.23 -2.08
C ASP A 121 9.52 10.98 -0.74
N PRO A 122 10.73 11.33 -0.28
CA PRO A 122 10.95 12.06 0.97
C PRO A 122 10.30 13.45 0.98
N ALA A 123 10.21 14.14 -0.15
CA ALA A 123 9.59 15.47 -0.22
C ALA A 123 8.09 15.38 0.09
N VAL A 124 7.44 14.32 -0.38
CA VAL A 124 6.04 14.03 -0.06
C VAL A 124 5.90 13.70 1.43
N ASN A 125 6.72 12.81 1.97
CA ASN A 125 6.66 12.46 3.39
C ASN A 125 6.77 13.71 4.28
N LYS A 126 7.71 14.61 3.98
CA LYS A 126 7.95 15.83 4.75
C LYS A 126 6.72 16.72 4.90
N VAL A 127 5.92 16.89 3.82
CA VAL A 127 4.71 17.73 3.87
C VAL A 127 3.53 17.00 4.50
N TRP A 128 3.47 15.65 4.40
CA TRP A 128 2.40 14.84 4.96
C TRP A 128 2.56 14.53 6.45
N ASP A 129 3.77 14.61 7.00
CA ASP A 129 4.05 14.35 8.41
C ASP A 129 3.22 15.26 9.35
N ASN A 130 2.96 16.48 8.92
CA ASN A 130 2.15 17.44 9.65
C ASN A 130 0.68 17.49 9.22
N ALA A 131 0.27 16.75 8.20
CA ALA A 131 -1.09 16.73 7.68
C ALA A 131 -2.01 15.82 8.51
N LYS A 132 -2.06 16.03 9.81
CA LYS A 132 -2.83 15.24 10.78
C LYS A 132 -4.34 15.38 10.57
N ILE A 133 -5.09 14.32 10.85
CA ILE A 133 -6.55 14.33 10.94
C ILE A 133 -7.00 13.94 12.35
N LYS A 134 -8.17 14.43 12.75
CA LYS A 134 -8.81 14.03 14.00
C LYS A 134 -9.19 12.55 13.96
N ASP A 135 -9.30 11.94 15.11
CA ASP A 135 -9.73 10.55 15.21
C ASP A 135 -11.21 10.41 14.86
N ASP A 136 -11.56 9.34 14.18
CA ASP A 136 -12.93 8.87 14.03
C ASP A 136 -13.28 7.95 15.20
N PRO A 137 -14.56 7.86 15.59
CA PRO A 137 -15.00 6.87 16.56
C PRO A 137 -14.81 5.45 16.02
N VAL A 138 -14.52 4.51 16.91
CA VAL A 138 -14.43 3.09 16.55
C VAL A 138 -15.83 2.49 16.52
N VAL A 139 -16.36 2.24 15.33
CA VAL A 139 -17.70 1.64 15.13
C VAL A 139 -17.61 0.22 14.54
N GLN A 140 -16.44 -0.19 14.09
CA GLN A 140 -16.15 -1.54 13.61
C GLN A 140 -14.97 -2.13 14.39
N SER A 141 -14.93 -3.47 14.52
CA SER A 141 -13.84 -4.15 15.20
C SER A 141 -12.69 -4.47 14.27
N ASN A 142 -11.47 -4.52 14.81
CA ASN A 142 -10.23 -4.87 14.12
C ASN A 142 -10.15 -6.38 13.84
N LYS A 143 -10.91 -6.85 12.86
CA LYS A 143 -10.97 -8.25 12.40
C LYS A 143 -9.97 -8.51 11.26
N PRO A 144 -9.66 -9.79 10.93
CA PRO A 144 -8.83 -10.12 9.78
C PRO A 144 -9.31 -9.42 8.51
N GLY A 145 -8.39 -8.79 7.77
CA GLY A 145 -8.66 -8.04 6.55
C GLY A 145 -9.09 -6.59 6.76
N SER A 146 -9.44 -6.14 7.97
CA SER A 146 -9.81 -4.74 8.17
C SER A 146 -8.64 -3.79 7.94
N LEU A 147 -8.92 -2.65 7.26
CA LEU A 147 -7.98 -1.59 6.92
C LEU A 147 -8.15 -0.42 7.88
N VAL A 148 -7.05 0.04 8.46
CA VAL A 148 -7.04 0.96 9.59
C VAL A 148 -5.89 1.97 9.46
N PHE A 149 -6.09 3.21 9.93
CA PHE A 149 -4.97 4.14 10.07
C PHE A 149 -4.12 3.83 11.30
N ALA A 150 -2.81 3.83 11.13
CA ALA A 150 -1.86 3.85 12.23
C ALA A 150 -1.86 5.24 12.90
N THR A 151 -1.59 5.28 14.21
CA THR A 151 -1.51 6.50 15.01
C THR A 151 -0.35 6.42 16.00
N ALA A 152 0.20 7.57 16.35
CA ALA A 152 1.20 7.73 17.42
C ALA A 152 0.58 8.37 18.69
N GLY A 153 -0.74 8.31 18.80
CA GLY A 153 -1.53 8.90 19.87
C GLY A 153 -2.74 9.64 19.32
N PRO A 154 -3.56 10.26 20.16
CA PRO A 154 -4.79 10.92 19.74
C PRO A 154 -4.57 12.01 18.66
N ASN A 155 -5.39 11.97 17.61
CA ASN A 155 -5.39 12.96 16.51
C ASN A 155 -4.06 13.10 15.76
N THR A 156 -3.31 11.99 15.63
CA THR A 156 -2.00 11.99 14.95
C THR A 156 -1.99 11.19 13.65
N ARG A 157 -3.14 10.69 13.18
CA ARG A 157 -3.27 9.96 11.92
C ARG A 157 -2.87 10.86 10.75
N THR A 158 -2.02 10.36 9.84
CA THR A 158 -1.60 11.07 8.62
C THR A 158 -1.86 10.24 7.37
N THR A 159 -0.93 9.32 7.04
CA THR A 159 -0.96 8.53 5.80
C THR A 159 -0.69 7.05 6.01
N GLN A 160 -0.16 6.67 7.19
CA GLN A 160 0.20 5.28 7.45
C GLN A 160 -1.05 4.45 7.75
N LEU A 161 -1.07 3.25 7.18
CA LEU A 161 -2.18 2.30 7.24
C LEU A 161 -1.67 0.92 7.60
N PHE A 162 -2.55 0.11 8.17
CA PHE A 162 -2.29 -1.31 8.31
C PHE A 162 -3.52 -2.15 7.95
N ILE A 163 -3.26 -3.38 7.50
CA ILE A 163 -4.28 -4.42 7.32
C ILE A 163 -4.06 -5.45 8.41
N ASN A 164 -5.13 -5.83 9.10
CA ASN A 164 -5.10 -6.85 10.14
C ASN A 164 -4.94 -8.25 9.54
N TYR A 165 -3.97 -9.04 10.00
CA TYR A 165 -3.84 -10.46 9.67
C TYR A 165 -4.70 -11.34 10.57
N GLY A 166 -4.85 -10.97 11.84
CA GLY A 166 -5.58 -11.70 12.87
C GLY A 166 -6.73 -10.91 13.48
N ASP A 167 -7.41 -11.51 14.42
CA ASP A 167 -8.38 -10.83 15.28
C ASP A 167 -7.62 -9.96 16.30
N ASN A 168 -7.68 -8.66 16.07
CA ASN A 168 -7.01 -7.65 16.87
C ASN A 168 -8.02 -6.75 17.61
N ALA A 169 -9.16 -7.30 18.08
CA ALA A 169 -10.22 -6.54 18.75
C ALA A 169 -9.71 -5.69 19.94
N ARG A 170 -8.56 -6.04 20.55
CA ARG A 170 -7.91 -5.20 21.56
C ARG A 170 -7.55 -3.80 21.08
N LEU A 171 -7.38 -3.60 19.76
CA LEU A 171 -7.08 -2.30 19.17
C LEU A 171 -8.31 -1.38 19.16
N ASP A 172 -9.53 -1.91 19.29
CA ASP A 172 -10.76 -1.13 19.30
C ASP A 172 -10.76 -0.15 20.49
N GLY A 173 -10.42 -0.66 21.69
CA GLY A 173 -10.30 0.15 22.90
C GLY A 173 -9.12 1.14 22.89
N MET A 174 -8.21 1.03 21.91
CA MET A 174 -7.08 1.93 21.74
C MET A 174 -7.36 3.04 20.69
N GLY A 175 -8.56 3.08 20.10
CA GLY A 175 -8.97 4.11 19.16
C GLY A 175 -8.58 3.84 17.70
N PHE A 176 -8.19 2.62 17.35
CA PHE A 176 -7.94 2.24 15.96
C PHE A 176 -9.25 1.92 15.24
N ALA A 177 -9.78 2.89 14.48
CA ALA A 177 -11.04 2.81 13.79
C ALA A 177 -10.89 2.21 12.37
N PRO A 178 -11.39 0.98 12.10
CA PRO A 178 -11.47 0.46 10.75
C PRO A 178 -12.39 1.29 9.87
N PHE A 179 -11.99 1.49 8.60
CA PHE A 179 -12.78 2.22 7.60
C PHE A 179 -13.05 1.40 6.33
N GLY A 180 -12.48 0.22 6.23
CA GLY A 180 -12.65 -0.68 5.09
C GLY A 180 -12.14 -2.09 5.37
N THR A 181 -12.35 -2.98 4.42
CA THR A 181 -11.96 -4.40 4.50
C THR A 181 -11.42 -4.88 3.17
N VAL A 182 -10.41 -5.75 3.19
CA VAL A 182 -9.96 -6.50 2.01
C VAL A 182 -11.04 -7.50 1.62
N ILE A 183 -11.62 -7.33 0.42
CA ILE A 183 -12.68 -8.18 -0.11
C ILE A 183 -12.18 -9.19 -1.15
N GLU A 184 -11.02 -8.94 -1.75
CA GLU A 184 -10.36 -9.83 -2.71
C GLU A 184 -8.86 -9.83 -2.45
N GLY A 185 -8.20 -10.99 -2.57
CA GLY A 185 -6.74 -11.10 -2.50
C GLY A 185 -6.18 -11.06 -1.07
N MET A 186 -6.93 -11.46 -0.04
CA MET A 186 -6.39 -11.57 1.32
C MET A 186 -5.25 -12.61 1.40
N ASP A 187 -5.26 -13.64 0.54
CA ASP A 187 -4.16 -14.59 0.37
C ASP A 187 -2.89 -13.91 -0.20
N VAL A 188 -3.06 -12.91 -1.07
CA VAL A 188 -1.94 -12.08 -1.57
C VAL A 188 -1.38 -11.22 -0.45
N VAL A 189 -2.25 -10.58 0.35
CA VAL A 189 -1.84 -9.81 1.52
C VAL A 189 -1.03 -10.69 2.48
N GLY A 190 -1.45 -11.94 2.68
CA GLY A 190 -0.75 -12.93 3.53
C GLY A 190 0.60 -13.38 2.97
N LYS A 191 0.87 -13.20 1.67
CA LYS A 191 2.15 -13.54 1.02
C LYS A 191 3.16 -12.39 1.00
N ILE A 192 2.78 -11.17 1.42
CA ILE A 192 3.70 -10.04 1.51
C ILE A 192 4.90 -10.44 2.38
N PHE A 193 6.10 -10.20 1.86
CA PHE A 193 7.35 -10.72 2.42
C PHE A 193 7.56 -10.31 3.89
N PRO A 194 7.55 -11.26 4.83
CA PRO A 194 7.64 -10.95 6.26
C PRO A 194 9.07 -10.93 6.79
N GLY A 195 10.09 -11.24 5.97
CA GLY A 195 11.43 -11.54 6.46
C GLY A 195 12.16 -10.39 7.12
N TYR A 196 11.73 -9.15 6.85
CA TYR A 196 12.31 -7.97 7.50
C TYR A 196 11.56 -7.51 8.76
N ARG A 197 10.35 -8.05 9.00
CA ARG A 197 9.51 -7.73 10.16
C ARG A 197 9.38 -6.22 10.41
N GLU A 198 10.02 -5.72 11.47
CA GLU A 198 10.03 -4.32 11.91
C GLU A 198 11.40 -3.64 11.72
N SER A 199 12.33 -4.30 11.01
CA SER A 199 13.69 -3.78 10.78
C SER A 199 13.76 -2.50 9.93
N PRO A 200 12.87 -2.28 8.91
CA PRO A 200 12.87 -1.02 8.18
C PRO A 200 12.51 0.16 9.09
N ARG A 201 13.46 1.07 9.26
CA ARG A 201 13.29 2.24 10.12
C ARG A 201 12.43 3.30 9.45
N GLN A 202 11.32 3.67 10.07
CA GLN A 202 10.34 4.61 9.52
C GLN A 202 10.92 6.02 9.35
N ASP A 203 11.77 6.49 10.26
CA ASP A 203 12.47 7.76 10.15
C ASP A 203 13.39 7.84 8.92
N LEU A 204 14.10 6.74 8.62
CA LEU A 204 14.93 6.64 7.42
C LEU A 204 14.10 6.55 6.14
N ILE A 205 12.95 5.85 6.17
CA ILE A 205 12.02 5.86 5.02
C ILE A 205 11.46 7.27 4.80
N THR A 206 11.09 7.97 5.86
CA THR A 206 10.58 9.34 5.79
C THR A 206 11.60 10.29 5.17
N ASN A 207 12.87 10.17 5.54
CA ASN A 207 13.93 11.10 5.14
C ASN A 207 14.65 10.72 3.84
N GLN A 208 14.71 9.44 3.48
CA GLN A 208 15.48 8.92 2.34
C GLN A 208 14.61 8.16 1.32
N GLY A 209 13.37 7.84 1.66
CA GLY A 209 12.39 7.20 0.79
C GLY A 209 12.86 5.85 0.24
N ASP A 210 12.58 5.67 -1.05
CA ASP A 210 12.88 4.43 -1.76
C ASP A 210 14.38 4.13 -1.90
N ALA A 211 15.26 5.15 -1.82
CA ALA A 211 16.70 4.96 -1.86
C ALA A 211 17.19 4.12 -0.67
N TYR A 212 16.73 4.45 0.55
CA TYR A 212 17.03 3.66 1.75
C TYR A 212 16.53 2.21 1.63
N LEU A 213 15.30 2.04 1.16
CA LEU A 213 14.70 0.71 1.03
C LEU A 213 15.41 -0.16 0.00
N LYS A 214 15.75 0.39 -1.17
CA LYS A 214 16.50 -0.33 -2.21
C LYS A 214 17.87 -0.78 -1.75
N ALA A 215 18.58 0.06 -1.01
CA ALA A 215 19.92 -0.24 -0.53
C ALA A 215 19.93 -1.33 0.56
N ASN A 216 18.91 -1.35 1.44
CA ASN A 216 18.96 -2.18 2.64
C ASN A 216 17.95 -3.33 2.67
N PHE A 217 16.88 -3.27 1.86
CA PHE A 217 15.74 -4.21 1.89
C PHE A 217 15.30 -4.65 0.48
N PRO A 218 16.19 -5.31 -0.29
CA PRO A 218 15.93 -5.61 -1.72
C PRO A 218 14.72 -6.53 -1.97
N LYS A 219 14.27 -7.30 -0.97
CA LYS A 219 13.12 -8.20 -1.06
C LYS A 219 11.82 -7.59 -0.55
N ILE A 220 11.84 -6.29 -0.17
CA ILE A 220 10.64 -5.66 0.38
C ILE A 220 9.55 -5.52 -0.69
N ASP A 221 8.33 -5.94 -0.35
CA ASP A 221 7.20 -5.77 -1.25
C ASP A 221 6.73 -4.33 -1.30
N LYS A 222 6.27 -3.91 -2.48
CA LYS A 222 5.85 -2.54 -2.78
C LYS A 222 4.53 -2.49 -3.52
N ILE A 223 3.82 -1.40 -3.33
CA ILE A 223 2.62 -1.05 -4.10
C ILE A 223 3.06 -0.43 -5.42
N LYS A 224 2.76 -1.09 -6.55
CA LYS A 224 3.02 -0.56 -7.90
C LYS A 224 2.03 0.56 -8.24
N LEU A 225 0.75 0.33 -7.91
CA LEU A 225 -0.36 1.24 -8.17
C LEU A 225 -1.49 0.99 -7.19
N ALA A 226 -2.11 2.06 -6.69
CA ALA A 226 -3.42 2.01 -6.06
C ALA A 226 -4.39 2.89 -6.85
N ALA A 227 -5.59 2.37 -7.15
CA ALA A 227 -6.59 3.07 -7.94
C ALA A 227 -8.00 2.83 -7.40
N ILE A 228 -8.83 3.87 -7.42
CA ILE A 228 -10.27 3.73 -7.16
C ILE A 228 -10.90 3.00 -8.34
N LEU A 229 -11.62 1.93 -8.06
CA LEU A 229 -12.39 1.22 -9.08
C LEU A 229 -13.65 2.03 -9.46
N PRO A 230 -14.07 1.98 -10.73
CA PRO A 230 -15.35 2.55 -11.14
C PRO A 230 -16.47 1.96 -10.29
N ALA A 231 -17.41 2.80 -9.86
CA ALA A 231 -18.65 2.30 -9.27
C ALA A 231 -19.34 1.38 -10.27
N VAL A 232 -19.60 0.14 -9.89
CA VAL A 232 -20.47 -0.73 -10.69
C VAL A 232 -21.84 -0.09 -10.64
N ALA A 233 -22.34 0.39 -11.79
CA ALA A 233 -23.72 0.84 -11.88
C ALA A 233 -24.62 -0.28 -11.32
N PRO A 234 -25.61 0.03 -10.47
CA PRO A 234 -26.56 -0.98 -10.05
C PRO A 234 -27.10 -1.66 -11.30
N ALA A 235 -27.01 -3.00 -11.35
CA ALA A 235 -27.65 -3.74 -12.44
C ALA A 235 -29.08 -3.22 -12.53
N ALA A 236 -29.46 -2.69 -13.69
CA ALA A 236 -30.80 -2.21 -13.90
C ALA A 236 -31.75 -3.35 -13.52
N HIS A 237 -32.49 -3.16 -12.44
CA HIS A 237 -33.54 -4.11 -12.08
C HIS A 237 -34.45 -4.17 -13.30
N PRO A 238 -34.75 -5.36 -13.84
CA PRO A 238 -35.76 -5.45 -14.86
C PRO A 238 -37.03 -4.80 -14.32
N PRO A 239 -37.76 -4.01 -15.14
CA PRO A 239 -38.91 -3.32 -14.63
C PRO A 239 -39.90 -4.34 -14.05
N SER A 240 -40.13 -4.26 -12.74
CA SER A 240 -41.18 -4.99 -12.03
C SER A 240 -42.53 -4.45 -12.50
N GLY A 241 -43.04 -4.97 -13.62
CA GLY A 241 -44.22 -4.45 -14.22
C GLY A 241 -44.90 -5.43 -15.20
N VAL A 242 -45.15 -6.64 -14.71
CA VAL A 242 -46.28 -7.41 -15.25
C VAL A 242 -47.09 -7.91 -14.06
N LYS A 243 -48.10 -7.09 -13.72
CA LYS A 243 -49.19 -7.48 -12.83
C LYS A 243 -49.86 -8.70 -13.47
N PRO A 244 -49.93 -9.86 -12.82
CA PRO A 244 -50.65 -11.00 -13.35
C PRO A 244 -52.11 -10.59 -13.51
N ALA A 245 -52.64 -10.72 -14.73
CA ALA A 245 -54.06 -10.54 -15.01
C ALA A 245 -54.91 -11.45 -14.06
N ALA A 246 -55.82 -10.84 -13.34
CA ALA A 246 -56.74 -11.52 -12.48
C ALA A 246 -57.56 -12.52 -13.30
N LYS A 247 -57.53 -13.80 -12.93
CA LYS A 247 -58.46 -14.82 -13.44
C LYS A 247 -59.88 -14.41 -13.09
N PRO A 248 -60.82 -14.48 -14.07
CA PRO A 248 -62.23 -14.20 -13.81
C PRO A 248 -62.80 -15.24 -12.82
N SER A 249 -63.45 -14.75 -11.76
CA SER A 249 -64.18 -15.56 -10.77
C SER A 249 -65.32 -16.35 -11.45
N PRO A 250 -65.56 -17.62 -11.12
CA PRO A 250 -66.69 -18.41 -11.60
C PRO A 250 -68.01 -17.85 -11.05
N LYS A 251 -68.98 -17.68 -11.95
CA LYS A 251 -70.36 -17.26 -11.71
C LYS A 251 -71.08 -18.23 -10.76
N PRO A 252 -71.83 -17.75 -9.74
CA PRO A 252 -72.58 -18.65 -8.85
C PRO A 252 -73.69 -19.42 -9.59
N ALA A 253 -73.71 -20.73 -9.38
CA ALA A 253 -74.80 -21.61 -9.86
C ALA A 253 -76.13 -21.30 -9.19
N ALA A 254 -77.19 -21.18 -10.00
CA ALA A 254 -78.56 -20.99 -9.54
C ALA A 254 -79.07 -22.22 -8.74
N LYS A 255 -79.72 -21.96 -7.61
CA LYS A 255 -80.41 -22.93 -6.81
C LYS A 255 -81.65 -23.48 -7.56
N PRO A 256 -81.92 -24.75 -7.60
CA PRO A 256 -83.22 -25.31 -8.10
C PRO A 256 -84.33 -25.02 -7.10
N ALA A 257 -85.46 -24.59 -7.65
CA ALA A 257 -86.74 -24.45 -6.92
C ALA A 257 -87.27 -25.82 -6.54
N GLN A 258 -87.70 -25.96 -5.28
CA GLN A 258 -88.48 -27.08 -4.84
C GLN A 258 -89.99 -26.80 -5.06
N HIS A 259 -90.63 -27.75 -5.70
CA HIS A 259 -92.06 -27.98 -5.57
C HIS A 259 -92.33 -29.08 -4.60
#